data_af1842edf5663f0e46f0c97c4964d151
#
_entry.id   af1842edf5663f0e46f0c97c4964d151
#
_cell.length_a   1.000
_cell.length_b   1.000
_cell.length_c   1.000
_cell.angle_alpha   90.00
_cell.angle_beta   90.00
_cell.angle_gamma   90.00
#
_symmetry.space_group_name_H-M   'P 1'
#
loop_
_entity.id
_entity.type
_entity.pdbx_description
1 polymer ?
#
loop_
_entity_poly.entity_id
_entity_poly.type
_entity_poly.pdbx_seq_one_letter_code
_entity_poly.pdbx_strand_id
1 'polypeptide(L)'
;MKRFILWLLLLAPALVQGQAIKLEALDKLAAKASESVTVSLDSSLLQLASRFLSSDDPDQAQVKKLVAGLRGVYVRNFEFTSKGQYGDSDLEAIRTQLRDARWKHIVEVRGSKENADVCLRQENDKITGLAVVVAEPTELTVIYIDGPIDMEGLSKLGGNFGIPEDIKLKIEKEKKAK
;
A
#
# COMPACT_ATOMS: atom_id res chain seq x y z
N MET A 1 44.44 -36.54 -26.37
CA MET A 1 43.01 -36.63 -26.13
C MET A 1 42.66 -35.56 -25.07
N LYS A 2 42.25 -34.36 -25.48
CA LYS A 2 41.91 -33.24 -24.58
C LYS A 2 40.41 -33.20 -24.45
N ARG A 3 39.88 -33.51 -23.26
CA ARG A 3 38.47 -33.46 -22.93
C ARG A 3 38.11 -32.00 -22.57
N PHE A 4 37.47 -31.29 -23.48
CA PHE A 4 36.83 -30.01 -23.24
C PHE A 4 35.52 -30.24 -22.48
N ILE A 5 35.49 -29.92 -21.19
CA ILE A 5 34.27 -29.87 -20.39
C ILE A 5 33.67 -28.46 -20.59
N LEU A 6 32.61 -28.42 -21.38
CA LEU A 6 31.82 -27.24 -21.64
C LEU A 6 30.92 -26.99 -20.41
N TRP A 7 31.30 -26.05 -19.55
CA TRP A 7 30.46 -25.56 -18.47
C TRP A 7 29.37 -24.63 -19.06
N LEU A 8 28.20 -25.22 -19.29
CA LEU A 8 27.00 -24.44 -19.64
C LEU A 8 26.46 -23.79 -18.34
N LEU A 9 26.82 -22.55 -18.11
CA LEU A 9 26.24 -21.73 -17.04
C LEU A 9 24.77 -21.46 -17.37
N LEU A 10 23.88 -22.25 -16.77
CA LEU A 10 22.44 -22.00 -16.79
C LEU A 10 22.18 -20.72 -15.99
N LEU A 11 22.09 -19.59 -16.68
CA LEU A 11 21.58 -18.33 -16.14
C LEU A 11 20.06 -18.49 -15.97
N ALA A 12 19.63 -19.04 -14.83
CA ALA A 12 18.21 -19.01 -14.47
C ALA A 12 17.78 -17.55 -14.28
N PRO A 13 16.78 -17.06 -15.02
CA PRO A 13 16.23 -15.75 -14.71
C PRO A 13 15.62 -15.82 -13.31
N ALA A 14 16.22 -15.10 -12.37
CA ALA A 14 15.58 -14.85 -11.08
C ALA A 14 14.27 -14.13 -11.37
N LEU A 15 13.17 -14.83 -11.22
CA LEU A 15 11.84 -14.22 -11.17
C LEU A 15 11.84 -13.29 -9.96
N VAL A 16 12.13 -12.03 -10.21
CA VAL A 16 11.95 -10.95 -9.23
C VAL A 16 10.43 -10.82 -9.03
N GLN A 17 9.88 -11.67 -8.19
CA GLN A 17 8.54 -11.48 -7.67
C GLN A 17 8.57 -10.17 -6.90
N GLY A 18 7.77 -9.20 -7.33
CA GLY A 18 7.63 -7.92 -6.66
C GLY A 18 7.35 -8.18 -5.17
N GLN A 19 8.33 -7.86 -4.33
CA GLN A 19 8.27 -8.18 -2.91
C GLN A 19 7.17 -7.30 -2.29
N ALA A 20 6.13 -7.94 -1.73
CA ALA A 20 5.10 -7.26 -0.96
C ALA A 20 5.75 -6.53 0.24
N ILE A 21 5.19 -5.37 0.62
CA ILE A 21 5.64 -4.68 1.83
C ILE A 21 5.32 -5.56 3.04
N LYS A 22 6.33 -5.78 3.87
CA LYS A 22 6.20 -6.54 5.13
C LYS A 22 5.80 -5.58 6.24
N LEU A 23 4.59 -5.74 6.76
CA LEU A 23 4.04 -4.92 7.84
C LEU A 23 4.23 -5.54 9.22
N GLU A 24 4.72 -6.77 9.32
CA GLU A 24 4.88 -7.53 10.57
C GLU A 24 5.82 -6.82 11.56
N ALA A 25 6.73 -5.99 11.06
CA ALA A 25 7.61 -5.17 11.91
C ALA A 25 6.83 -4.18 12.80
N LEU A 26 5.59 -3.83 12.41
CA LEU A 26 4.71 -2.95 13.18
C LEU A 26 3.89 -3.71 14.24
N ASP A 27 3.74 -5.02 14.14
CA ASP A 27 2.85 -5.79 15.02
C ASP A 27 3.24 -5.68 16.50
N LYS A 28 4.53 -5.42 16.79
CA LYS A 28 5.02 -5.11 18.15
C LYS A 28 4.35 -3.87 18.79
N LEU A 29 3.80 -2.96 17.98
CA LEU A 29 3.15 -1.75 18.46
C LEU A 29 1.79 -2.04 19.09
N ALA A 30 1.13 -3.14 18.71
CA ALA A 30 -0.15 -3.55 19.30
C ALA A 30 -0.08 -3.72 20.82
N ALA A 31 1.07 -4.14 21.34
CA ALA A 31 1.27 -4.28 22.80
C ALA A 31 1.33 -2.95 23.55
N LYS A 32 1.59 -1.83 22.85
CA LYS A 32 1.68 -0.49 23.44
C LYS A 32 0.43 0.35 23.12
N ALA A 33 -0.33 -0.03 22.11
CA ALA A 33 -1.50 0.69 21.66
C ALA A 33 -2.68 0.49 22.62
N SER A 34 -3.50 1.52 22.79
CA SER A 34 -4.80 1.44 23.46
C SER A 34 -5.84 0.75 22.59
N GLU A 35 -5.73 0.95 21.28
CA GLU A 35 -6.54 0.26 20.26
C GLU A 35 -5.65 -0.10 19.08
N SER A 36 -5.90 -1.27 18.49
CA SER A 36 -5.20 -1.69 17.28
C SER A 36 -6.17 -2.37 16.32
N VAL A 37 -6.10 -1.97 15.03
CA VAL A 37 -6.83 -2.59 13.94
C VAL A 37 -5.83 -3.22 12.98
N THR A 38 -6.00 -4.51 12.72
CA THR A 38 -5.21 -5.26 11.76
C THR A 38 -6.12 -5.86 10.72
N VAL A 39 -5.93 -5.46 9.46
CA VAL A 39 -6.60 -6.07 8.30
C VAL A 39 -5.54 -6.71 7.42
N SER A 40 -5.79 -7.95 7.01
CA SER A 40 -4.92 -8.68 6.08
C SER A 40 -5.81 -9.51 5.16
N LEU A 41 -6.11 -8.97 3.99
CA LEU A 41 -6.92 -9.61 2.96
C LEU A 41 -6.01 -10.00 1.80
N ASP A 42 -5.75 -11.26 1.64
CA ASP A 42 -5.10 -11.80 0.45
C ASP A 42 -6.08 -11.93 -0.73
N SER A 43 -5.58 -12.35 -1.90
CA SER A 43 -6.40 -12.51 -3.10
C SER A 43 -7.59 -13.46 -2.90
N SER A 44 -7.45 -14.49 -2.09
CA SER A 44 -8.52 -15.47 -1.83
C SER A 44 -9.64 -14.85 -1.00
N LEU A 45 -9.29 -14.12 0.04
CA LEU A 45 -10.24 -13.40 0.90
C LEU A 45 -10.92 -12.26 0.14
N LEU A 46 -10.16 -11.53 -0.71
CA LEU A 46 -10.71 -10.48 -1.56
C LEU A 46 -11.73 -11.04 -2.57
N GLN A 47 -11.43 -12.18 -3.19
CA GLN A 47 -12.37 -12.86 -4.08
C GLN A 47 -13.62 -13.34 -3.33
N LEU A 48 -13.45 -13.88 -2.14
CA LEU A 48 -14.58 -14.27 -1.31
C LEU A 48 -15.45 -13.05 -0.97
N ALA A 49 -14.85 -11.95 -0.49
CA ALA A 49 -15.55 -10.71 -0.17
C ALA A 49 -16.31 -10.15 -1.38
N SER A 50 -15.71 -10.22 -2.58
CA SER A 50 -16.33 -9.73 -3.81
C SER A 50 -17.63 -10.46 -4.19
N ARG A 51 -17.83 -11.68 -3.72
CA ARG A 51 -19.07 -12.45 -3.98
C ARG A 51 -20.28 -11.89 -3.24
N PHE A 52 -20.05 -11.18 -2.15
CA PHE A 52 -21.13 -10.53 -1.38
C PHE A 52 -21.53 -9.16 -1.94
N LEU A 53 -20.74 -8.63 -2.90
CA LEU A 53 -21.06 -7.37 -3.56
C LEU A 53 -22.04 -7.61 -4.72
N SER A 54 -23.12 -6.82 -4.73
CA SER A 54 -24.11 -6.85 -5.82
C SER A 54 -23.51 -6.31 -7.11
N SER A 55 -23.93 -6.88 -8.24
CA SER A 55 -23.61 -6.35 -9.55
C SER A 55 -24.67 -5.38 -10.07
N ASP A 56 -25.85 -5.34 -9.41
CA ASP A 56 -26.98 -4.49 -9.78
C ASP A 56 -26.87 -3.08 -9.16
N ASP A 57 -26.07 -2.94 -8.11
CA ASP A 57 -25.72 -1.67 -7.48
C ASP A 57 -24.44 -1.11 -8.14
N PRO A 58 -24.49 0.06 -8.77
CA PRO A 58 -23.34 0.62 -9.50
C PRO A 58 -22.09 0.81 -8.62
N ASP A 59 -22.27 1.24 -7.37
CA ASP A 59 -21.15 1.48 -6.44
C ASP A 59 -20.53 0.15 -6.01
N GLN A 60 -21.34 -0.85 -5.67
CA GLN A 60 -20.86 -2.19 -5.32
C GLN A 60 -20.23 -2.90 -6.52
N ALA A 61 -20.78 -2.74 -7.72
CA ALA A 61 -20.20 -3.29 -8.95
C ALA A 61 -18.82 -2.69 -9.23
N GLN A 62 -18.64 -1.40 -8.98
CA GLN A 62 -17.34 -0.73 -9.13
C GLN A 62 -16.33 -1.23 -8.09
N VAL A 63 -16.71 -1.33 -6.82
CA VAL A 63 -15.87 -1.91 -5.77
C VAL A 63 -15.48 -3.34 -6.13
N LYS A 64 -16.43 -4.17 -6.56
CA LYS A 64 -16.21 -5.55 -6.99
C LYS A 64 -15.16 -5.65 -8.09
N LYS A 65 -15.25 -4.77 -9.09
CA LYS A 65 -14.28 -4.72 -10.20
C LYS A 65 -12.88 -4.34 -9.72
N LEU A 66 -12.76 -3.35 -8.83
CA LEU A 66 -11.48 -2.94 -8.25
C LEU A 66 -10.83 -4.07 -7.44
N VAL A 67 -11.60 -4.68 -6.56
CA VAL A 67 -11.12 -5.74 -5.66
C VAL A 67 -10.70 -7.00 -6.42
N ALA A 68 -11.40 -7.35 -7.50
CA ALA A 68 -11.12 -8.56 -8.28
C ALA A 68 -9.70 -8.60 -8.88
N GLY A 69 -9.07 -7.43 -9.11
CA GLY A 69 -7.72 -7.33 -9.66
C GLY A 69 -6.62 -7.30 -8.60
N LEU A 70 -6.95 -7.11 -7.32
CA LEU A 70 -5.97 -6.94 -6.26
C LEU A 70 -5.39 -8.29 -5.80
N ARG A 71 -4.13 -8.26 -5.40
CA ARG A 71 -3.43 -9.38 -4.76
C ARG A 71 -3.55 -9.34 -3.23
N GLY A 72 -3.74 -8.15 -2.68
CA GLY A 72 -3.93 -8.00 -1.24
C GLY A 72 -4.25 -6.57 -0.81
N VAL A 73 -4.90 -6.46 0.35
CA VAL A 73 -5.15 -5.22 1.08
C VAL A 73 -4.77 -5.45 2.53
N TYR A 74 -3.87 -4.60 3.02
CA TYR A 74 -3.32 -4.71 4.37
C TYR A 74 -3.44 -3.37 5.07
N VAL A 75 -3.97 -3.39 6.29
CA VAL A 75 -4.09 -2.19 7.13
C VAL A 75 -3.51 -2.50 8.51
N ARG A 76 -2.77 -1.54 9.03
CA ARG A 76 -2.35 -1.46 10.44
C ARG A 76 -2.72 -0.09 10.93
N ASN A 77 -3.57 -0.03 11.95
CA ASN A 77 -3.86 1.19 12.67
C ASN A 77 -3.60 0.95 14.16
N PHE A 78 -2.96 1.91 14.80
CA PHE A 78 -2.64 1.88 16.21
C PHE A 78 -2.97 3.23 16.82
N GLU A 79 -3.81 3.22 17.85
CA GLU A 79 -4.07 4.38 18.68
C GLU A 79 -3.31 4.27 20.01
N PHE A 80 -2.77 5.37 20.48
CA PHE A 80 -1.98 5.45 21.69
C PHE A 80 -2.57 6.47 22.66
N THR A 81 -2.52 6.17 23.96
CA THR A 81 -3.05 7.06 24.99
C THR A 81 -2.25 8.35 25.16
N SER A 82 -0.99 8.37 24.72
CA SER A 82 -0.11 9.53 24.84
C SER A 82 0.94 9.57 23.73
N LYS A 83 1.47 10.77 23.48
CA LYS A 83 2.57 10.98 22.53
C LYS A 83 3.84 10.24 22.97
N GLY A 84 4.64 9.85 21.96
CA GLY A 84 5.96 9.23 22.18
C GLY A 84 5.94 7.74 22.51
N GLN A 85 4.78 7.07 22.42
CA GLN A 85 4.69 5.62 22.57
C GLN A 85 5.20 4.85 21.34
N TYR A 86 5.30 5.52 20.20
CA TYR A 86 6.01 5.06 19.02
C TYR A 86 6.86 6.19 18.42
N GLY A 87 7.77 5.87 17.52
CA GLY A 87 8.65 6.86 16.91
C GLY A 87 9.25 6.42 15.58
N ASP A 88 10.17 7.21 15.05
CA ASP A 88 10.79 6.98 13.73
C ASP A 88 11.47 5.62 13.62
N SER A 89 12.06 5.10 14.69
CA SER A 89 12.66 3.76 14.72
C SER A 89 11.66 2.63 14.47
N ASP A 90 10.39 2.83 14.84
CA ASP A 90 9.34 1.85 14.59
C ASP A 90 8.90 1.85 13.13
N LEU A 91 8.99 3.02 12.47
CA LEU A 91 8.64 3.20 11.06
C LEU A 91 9.78 2.87 10.09
N GLU A 92 11.03 2.77 10.58
CA GLU A 92 12.21 2.63 9.73
C GLU A 92 12.14 1.39 8.83
N ALA A 93 11.61 0.28 9.34
CA ALA A 93 11.45 -0.95 8.56
C ALA A 93 10.50 -0.77 7.36
N ILE A 94 9.45 0.05 7.49
CA ILE A 94 8.52 0.36 6.40
C ILE A 94 9.13 1.40 5.46
N ARG A 95 9.70 2.47 6.00
CA ARG A 95 10.35 3.52 5.20
C ARG A 95 11.49 2.98 4.36
N THR A 96 12.27 2.03 4.88
CA THR A 96 13.34 1.37 4.12
C THR A 96 12.80 0.61 2.91
N GLN A 97 11.68 -0.08 3.06
CA GLN A 97 11.03 -0.77 1.94
C GLN A 97 10.47 0.22 0.90
N LEU A 98 9.93 1.37 1.34
CA LEU A 98 9.39 2.41 0.47
C LEU A 98 10.47 3.24 -0.24
N ARG A 99 11.72 3.21 0.21
CA ARG A 99 12.87 3.83 -0.48
C ARG A 99 13.41 2.99 -1.65
N ASP A 100 12.91 1.77 -1.85
CA ASP A 100 13.24 0.96 -3.03
C ASP A 100 12.86 1.71 -4.31
N ALA A 101 13.69 1.62 -5.35
CA ALA A 101 13.55 2.37 -6.61
C ALA A 101 12.21 2.11 -7.36
N ARG A 102 11.50 1.04 -7.03
CA ARG A 102 10.18 0.71 -7.58
C ARG A 102 9.05 1.57 -7.00
N TRP A 103 9.28 2.19 -5.85
CA TRP A 103 8.33 3.06 -5.20
C TRP A 103 8.60 4.52 -5.55
N LYS A 104 7.56 5.25 -5.89
CA LYS A 104 7.59 6.70 -6.13
C LYS A 104 6.78 7.39 -5.06
N HIS A 105 7.41 8.30 -4.32
CA HIS A 105 6.70 9.19 -3.41
C HIS A 105 5.94 10.24 -4.21
N ILE A 106 4.61 10.25 -4.09
CA ILE A 106 3.73 11.22 -4.78
C ILE A 106 3.20 12.28 -3.83
N VAL A 107 3.08 11.96 -2.54
CA VAL A 107 2.75 12.94 -1.50
C VAL A 107 3.70 12.71 -0.34
N GLU A 108 4.24 13.80 0.16
CA GLU A 108 5.04 13.83 1.37
C GLU A 108 4.63 15.04 2.19
N VAL A 109 4.09 14.79 3.38
CA VAL A 109 3.74 15.82 4.36
C VAL A 109 4.67 15.69 5.55
N ARG A 110 5.27 16.80 5.96
CA ARG A 110 6.09 16.87 7.17
C ARG A 110 5.59 18.04 8.01
N GLY A 111 5.01 17.74 9.14
CA GLY A 111 4.43 18.72 10.04
C GLY A 111 4.56 18.34 11.50
N SER A 112 4.27 19.28 12.39
CA SER A 112 4.29 19.03 13.83
C SER A 112 3.10 18.20 14.33
N LYS A 113 2.04 18.15 13.55
CA LYS A 113 0.81 17.42 13.90
C LYS A 113 0.69 16.09 13.16
N GLU A 114 1.25 16.00 11.95
CA GLU A 114 1.10 14.87 11.07
C GLU A 114 2.31 14.76 10.13
N ASN A 115 2.76 13.54 9.92
CA ASN A 115 3.63 13.17 8.82
C ASN A 115 2.90 12.16 7.94
N ALA A 116 2.82 12.41 6.64
CA ALA A 116 2.17 11.49 5.73
C ALA A 116 3.05 11.21 4.51
N ASP A 117 3.10 9.96 4.11
CA ASP A 117 3.76 9.49 2.90
C ASP A 117 2.74 8.72 2.06
N VAL A 118 2.59 9.09 0.78
CA VAL A 118 1.84 8.31 -0.20
C VAL A 118 2.79 7.89 -1.30
N CYS A 119 2.94 6.59 -1.48
CA CYS A 119 3.87 5.99 -2.43
C CYS A 119 3.13 5.08 -3.40
N LEU A 120 3.48 5.17 -4.67
CA LEU A 120 2.99 4.27 -5.72
C LEU A 120 4.13 3.37 -6.21
N ARG A 121 3.82 2.09 -6.40
CA ARG A 121 4.66 1.17 -7.15
C ARG A 121 4.16 1.08 -8.58
N GLN A 122 5.06 1.33 -9.53
CA GLN A 122 4.77 1.30 -10.95
C GLN A 122 5.61 0.24 -11.65
N GLU A 123 4.97 -0.59 -12.46
CA GLU A 123 5.60 -1.59 -13.30
C GLU A 123 4.95 -1.58 -14.69
N ASN A 124 5.76 -1.45 -15.75
CA ASN A 124 5.26 -1.40 -17.15
C ASN A 124 4.09 -0.41 -17.34
N ASP A 125 4.25 0.82 -16.84
CA ASP A 125 3.26 1.91 -16.89
C ASP A 125 1.93 1.63 -16.16
N LYS A 126 1.86 0.55 -15.39
CA LYS A 126 0.71 0.23 -14.54
C LYS A 126 1.06 0.45 -13.07
N ILE A 127 0.12 0.99 -12.34
CA ILE A 127 0.25 1.07 -10.88
C ILE A 127 -0.07 -0.32 -10.32
N THR A 128 0.90 -0.89 -9.61
CA THR A 128 0.84 -2.26 -9.06
C THR A 128 0.90 -2.29 -7.54
N GLY A 129 0.96 -1.13 -6.91
CA GLY A 129 0.91 -1.01 -5.46
C GLY A 129 0.68 0.43 -5.02
N LEU A 130 0.01 0.58 -3.90
CA LEU A 130 -0.19 1.84 -3.19
C LEU A 130 0.17 1.62 -1.72
N ALA A 131 1.01 2.47 -1.17
CA ALA A 131 1.28 2.52 0.25
C ALA A 131 0.98 3.91 0.79
N VAL A 132 0.27 3.95 1.90
CA VAL A 132 -0.04 5.18 2.65
C VAL A 132 0.45 4.99 4.08
N VAL A 133 1.25 5.91 4.56
CA VAL A 133 1.70 5.95 5.95
C VAL A 133 1.31 7.30 6.51
N VAL A 134 0.48 7.29 7.55
CA VAL A 134 0.10 8.50 8.30
C VAL A 134 0.56 8.31 9.74
N ALA A 135 1.40 9.22 10.18
CA ALA A 135 2.00 9.19 11.51
C ALA A 135 1.66 10.47 12.27
N GLU A 136 0.74 10.37 13.21
CA GLU A 136 0.33 11.42 14.12
C GLU A 136 0.92 11.18 15.51
N PRO A 137 0.96 12.17 16.42
CA PRO A 137 1.58 11.99 17.75
C PRO A 137 1.00 10.85 18.58
N THR A 138 -0.27 10.47 18.35
CA THR A 138 -1.00 9.44 19.10
C THR A 138 -1.68 8.42 18.21
N GLU A 139 -1.47 8.47 16.89
CA GLU A 139 -2.03 7.51 15.95
C GLU A 139 -1.03 7.18 14.84
N LEU A 140 -0.98 5.91 14.46
CA LEU A 140 -0.22 5.44 13.31
C LEU A 140 -1.13 4.61 12.41
N THR A 141 -1.29 5.04 11.16
CA THR A 141 -2.01 4.29 10.14
C THR A 141 -1.07 3.93 9.00
N VAL A 142 -1.03 2.65 8.65
CA VAL A 142 -0.33 2.15 7.46
C VAL A 142 -1.30 1.33 6.63
N ILE A 143 -1.46 1.73 5.37
CA ILE A 143 -2.29 1.02 4.39
C ILE A 143 -1.37 0.57 3.26
N TYR A 144 -1.46 -0.68 2.89
CA TYR A 144 -0.80 -1.23 1.72
C TYR A 144 -1.79 -1.97 0.84
N ILE A 145 -1.90 -1.56 -0.41
CA ILE A 145 -2.69 -2.23 -1.44
C ILE A 145 -1.74 -2.82 -2.46
N ASP A 146 -1.82 -4.12 -2.67
CA ASP A 146 -1.04 -4.86 -3.65
C ASP A 146 -1.89 -5.31 -4.82
N GLY A 147 -1.46 -5.03 -6.03
CA GLY A 147 -2.14 -5.41 -7.27
C GLY A 147 -2.28 -4.26 -8.25
N PRO A 148 -2.81 -4.54 -9.45
CA PRO A 148 -3.12 -3.51 -10.42
C PRO A 148 -4.21 -2.59 -9.88
N ILE A 149 -3.89 -1.30 -9.79
CA ILE A 149 -4.78 -0.28 -9.22
C ILE A 149 -5.31 0.60 -10.36
N ASP A 150 -6.61 0.60 -10.52
CA ASP A 150 -7.32 1.57 -11.36
C ASP A 150 -7.49 2.88 -10.57
N MET A 151 -6.60 3.84 -10.83
CA MET A 151 -6.62 5.14 -10.15
C MET A 151 -7.89 5.94 -10.44
N GLU A 152 -8.48 5.78 -11.63
CA GLU A 152 -9.74 6.46 -11.97
C GLU A 152 -10.90 5.87 -11.16
N GLY A 153 -10.99 4.54 -11.09
CA GLY A 153 -11.95 3.86 -10.25
C GLY A 153 -11.78 4.19 -8.76
N LEU A 154 -10.54 4.21 -8.27
CA LEU A 154 -10.23 4.57 -6.87
C LEU A 154 -10.61 6.02 -6.55
N SER A 155 -10.36 6.97 -7.47
CA SER A 155 -10.73 8.38 -7.30
C SER A 155 -12.26 8.57 -7.18
N LYS A 156 -13.04 7.81 -7.94
CA LYS A 156 -14.51 7.85 -7.87
C LYS A 156 -15.04 7.34 -6.53
N LEU A 157 -14.39 6.33 -5.94
CA LEU A 157 -14.73 5.81 -4.61
C LEU A 157 -14.23 6.69 -3.47
N GLY A 158 -13.13 7.41 -3.67
CA GLY A 158 -12.46 8.21 -2.64
C GLY A 158 -13.33 9.30 -2.00
N GLY A 159 -14.45 9.68 -2.65
CA GLY A 159 -15.49 10.54 -2.06
C GLY A 159 -16.13 9.97 -0.81
N ASN A 160 -16.17 8.62 -0.69
CA ASN A 160 -16.87 7.91 0.38
C ASN A 160 -15.94 7.30 1.44
N PHE A 161 -14.62 7.30 1.19
CA PHE A 161 -13.62 6.65 2.07
C PHE A 161 -12.76 7.62 2.88
N GLY A 162 -13.19 8.88 3.03
CA GLY A 162 -12.51 9.82 3.93
C GLY A 162 -11.10 10.24 3.50
N ILE A 163 -10.76 10.11 2.20
CA ILE A 163 -9.51 10.69 1.69
C ILE A 163 -9.61 12.20 1.87
N PRO A 164 -8.69 12.85 2.61
CA PRO A 164 -8.71 14.28 2.82
C PRO A 164 -8.82 15.03 1.49
N GLU A 165 -9.67 16.06 1.43
CA GLU A 165 -9.93 16.82 0.19
C GLU A 165 -8.65 17.45 -0.38
N ASP A 166 -7.70 17.76 0.48
CA ASP A 166 -6.40 18.31 0.11
C ASP A 166 -5.58 17.39 -0.79
N ILE A 167 -5.73 16.06 -0.62
CA ILE A 167 -5.08 15.05 -1.46
C ILE A 167 -5.77 14.98 -2.82
N LYS A 168 -7.11 15.10 -2.87
CA LYS A 168 -7.87 15.17 -4.13
C LYS A 168 -7.44 16.35 -5.00
N LEU A 169 -7.30 17.53 -4.41
CA LEU A 169 -6.93 18.76 -5.11
C LEU A 169 -5.52 18.71 -5.71
N LYS A 170 -4.56 17.98 -5.09
CA LYS A 170 -3.21 17.81 -5.64
C LYS A 170 -3.20 16.88 -6.84
N ILE A 171 -3.92 15.76 -6.78
CA ILE A 171 -4.02 14.79 -7.88
C ILE A 171 -4.69 15.42 -9.11
N GLU A 172 -5.74 16.23 -8.92
CA GLU A 172 -6.40 16.95 -10.03
C GLU A 172 -5.54 18.03 -10.67
N LYS A 173 -4.73 18.74 -9.88
CA LYS A 173 -3.82 19.78 -10.41
C LYS A 173 -2.70 19.21 -11.26
N GLU A 174 -2.15 18.05 -10.92
CA GLU A 174 -1.14 17.39 -11.74
C GLU A 174 -1.72 16.83 -13.06
N LYS A 175 -2.99 16.43 -13.05
CA LYS A 175 -3.69 15.94 -14.25
C LYS A 175 -3.99 17.05 -15.27
N LYS A 176 -4.14 18.31 -14.82
CA LYS A 176 -4.37 19.48 -15.68
C LYS A 176 -3.07 20.15 -16.18
N ALA A 177 -1.93 19.75 -15.66
CA ALA A 177 -0.62 20.30 -16.02
C ALA A 177 0.12 19.46 -17.10
N LYS A 178 -0.48 18.39 -17.60
CA LYS A 178 -0.05 17.58 -18.73
C LYS A 178 -1.03 17.73 -19.90
#